data_3d59a383aed583caf318df590947c8f0
#
_entry.id   3d59a383aed583caf318df590947c8f0
#
_cell.length_a   1.000
_cell.length_b   1.000
_cell.length_c   1.000
_cell.angle_alpha   90.00
_cell.angle_beta   90.00
_cell.angle_gamma   90.00
#
_symmetry.space_group_name_H-M   'P 1'
#
loop_
_entity.id
_entity.type
_entity.pdbx_description
1 polymer ?
#
loop_
_entity_poly.entity_id
_entity_poly.type
_entity_poly.pdbx_seq_one_letter_code
_entity_poly.pdbx_strand_id
1 'polypeptide(L)'
;MPSSNDMQRPRIILGLMTFGPDINAGGRITTLDEFHQCLDYFQSQGYNEIDTARVYLNGQQEGFTAAAGWKERGLTLATKVYPSEPGFHKRDRLRQKFSESLTALQTDSVDIFYLHAADRSVPFAETLEAANEMYKEGKFHRLGLSNYTAFEVAEIVTTCTERG
;
A
#
# COMPACT_ATOMS: atom_id res chain seq x y z
N MET A 1 1.26 34.68 -21.63
CA MET A 1 1.65 34.61 -20.23
C MET A 1 0.75 33.58 -19.57
N PRO A 2 1.26 32.48 -18.98
CA PRO A 2 0.40 31.55 -18.26
C PRO A 2 -0.20 32.28 -17.05
N SER A 3 -1.50 32.09 -16.82
CA SER A 3 -2.20 32.69 -15.71
C SER A 3 -1.64 32.18 -14.37
N SER A 4 -1.43 33.10 -13.43
CA SER A 4 -0.80 32.88 -12.12
C SER A 4 -1.65 32.10 -11.11
N ASN A 5 -2.52 31.16 -11.56
CA ASN A 5 -3.45 30.45 -10.70
C ASN A 5 -3.37 28.93 -10.80
N ASP A 6 -2.32 28.38 -11.41
CA ASP A 6 -2.03 26.94 -11.34
C ASP A 6 -1.12 26.63 -10.13
N MET A 7 -1.57 27.02 -8.93
CA MET A 7 -1.04 26.39 -7.73
C MET A 7 -1.49 24.94 -7.78
N GLN A 8 -0.57 24.05 -8.17
CA GLN A 8 -0.79 22.62 -8.24
C GLN A 8 -1.34 22.16 -6.88
N ARG A 9 -2.60 21.70 -6.85
CA ARG A 9 -3.22 21.20 -5.62
C ARG A 9 -2.31 20.13 -5.00
N PRO A 10 -2.14 20.12 -3.68
CA PRO A 10 -1.34 19.07 -3.04
C PRO A 10 -1.95 17.71 -3.36
N ARG A 11 -1.09 16.72 -3.62
CA ARG A 11 -1.51 15.32 -3.72
C ARG A 11 -1.90 14.84 -2.33
N ILE A 12 -3.15 14.40 -2.17
CA ILE A 12 -3.68 13.89 -0.91
C ILE A 12 -4.06 12.43 -1.09
N ILE A 13 -3.63 11.59 -0.16
CA ILE A 13 -3.93 10.17 -0.11
C ILE A 13 -4.71 9.89 1.18
N LEU A 14 -5.85 9.21 1.06
CA LEU A 14 -6.66 8.83 2.21
C LEU A 14 -6.09 7.54 2.85
N GLY A 15 -5.54 7.67 4.06
CA GLY A 15 -5.07 6.52 4.84
C GLY A 15 -6.21 5.79 5.51
N LEU A 16 -6.26 4.47 5.35
CA LEU A 16 -7.38 3.62 5.78
C LEU A 16 -7.09 2.82 7.06
N MET A 17 -6.02 3.12 7.80
CA MET A 17 -5.57 2.34 8.96
C MET A 17 -6.67 2.08 10.01
N THR A 18 -7.60 3.00 10.15
CA THR A 18 -8.68 2.91 11.16
C THR A 18 -10.07 2.67 10.56
N PHE A 19 -10.13 2.24 9.29
CA PHE A 19 -11.37 1.89 8.60
C PHE A 19 -11.61 0.39 8.71
N GLY A 20 -12.58 -0.03 9.52
CA GLY A 20 -12.94 -1.44 9.67
C GLY A 20 -13.79 -1.71 10.90
N PRO A 21 -14.53 -2.83 10.92
CA PRO A 21 -15.63 -3.07 11.85
C PRO A 21 -15.19 -3.34 13.30
N ASP A 22 -13.92 -3.69 13.53
CA ASP A 22 -13.44 -4.06 14.86
C ASP A 22 -12.90 -2.84 15.62
N ILE A 23 -13.73 -2.28 16.51
CA ILE A 23 -13.36 -1.16 17.39
C ILE A 23 -12.19 -1.55 18.32
N ASN A 24 -12.15 -2.80 18.78
CA ASN A 24 -11.10 -3.27 19.70
C ASN A 24 -9.73 -3.39 18.99
N ALA A 25 -9.73 -3.63 17.69
CA ALA A 25 -8.53 -3.59 16.85
C ALA A 25 -8.15 -2.16 16.43
N GLY A 26 -8.91 -1.13 16.82
CA GLY A 26 -8.65 0.28 16.51
C GLY A 26 -9.50 0.86 15.38
N GLY A 27 -10.57 0.19 14.97
CA GLY A 27 -11.55 0.69 14.01
C GLY A 27 -12.23 1.97 14.50
N ARG A 28 -12.37 2.98 13.64
CA ARG A 28 -13.06 4.25 13.91
C ARG A 28 -14.16 4.53 12.90
N ILE A 29 -13.97 4.19 11.65
CA ILE A 29 -15.00 4.14 10.62
C ILE A 29 -15.39 2.68 10.52
N THR A 30 -16.51 2.29 11.12
CA THR A 30 -16.79 0.88 11.42
C THR A 30 -17.89 0.27 10.58
N THR A 31 -18.62 1.10 9.85
CA THR A 31 -19.66 0.67 8.92
C THR A 31 -19.30 0.98 7.48
N LEU A 32 -19.83 0.20 6.54
CA LEU A 32 -19.65 0.47 5.10
C LEU A 32 -20.32 1.79 4.70
N ASP A 33 -21.42 2.16 5.33
CA ASP A 33 -22.12 3.43 5.04
C ASP A 33 -21.24 4.63 5.39
N GLU A 34 -20.59 4.63 6.55
CA GLU A 34 -19.64 5.68 6.93
C GLU A 34 -18.43 5.69 5.98
N PHE A 35 -17.93 4.50 5.60
CA PHE A 35 -16.83 4.39 4.66
C PHE A 35 -17.19 4.98 3.30
N HIS A 36 -18.36 4.63 2.77
CA HIS A 36 -18.87 5.20 1.51
C HIS A 36 -18.99 6.71 1.59
N GLN A 37 -19.55 7.28 2.67
CA GLN A 37 -19.64 8.72 2.87
C GLN A 37 -18.25 9.40 2.86
N CYS A 38 -17.24 8.79 3.50
CA CYS A 38 -15.87 9.28 3.47
C CYS A 38 -15.29 9.27 2.04
N LEU A 39 -15.49 8.17 1.29
CA LEU A 39 -15.01 8.05 -0.08
C LEU A 39 -15.74 9.03 -1.02
N ASP A 40 -17.06 9.18 -0.88
CA ASP A 40 -17.86 10.12 -1.68
C ASP A 40 -17.37 11.54 -1.48
N TYR A 41 -17.15 11.95 -0.23
CA TYR A 41 -16.59 13.27 0.06
C TYR A 41 -15.18 13.42 -0.51
N PHE A 42 -14.28 12.45 -0.30
CA PHE A 42 -12.91 12.47 -0.79
C PHE A 42 -12.85 12.62 -2.31
N GLN A 43 -13.66 11.83 -3.03
CA GLN A 43 -13.75 11.88 -4.48
C GLN A 43 -14.41 13.19 -4.98
N SER A 44 -15.41 13.73 -4.27
CA SER A 44 -16.01 15.02 -4.61
C SER A 44 -15.02 16.20 -4.54
N GLN A 45 -13.95 16.05 -3.74
CA GLN A 45 -12.85 17.02 -3.67
C GLN A 45 -11.79 16.81 -4.76
N GLY A 46 -11.99 15.83 -5.67
CA GLY A 46 -11.09 15.54 -6.79
C GLY A 46 -9.90 14.67 -6.44
N TYR A 47 -9.96 13.92 -5.34
CA TYR A 47 -8.94 12.97 -4.92
C TYR A 47 -9.41 11.53 -5.15
N ASN A 48 -8.49 10.63 -5.45
CA ASN A 48 -8.81 9.23 -5.76
C ASN A 48 -7.76 8.22 -5.28
N GLU A 49 -6.84 8.61 -4.40
CA GLU A 49 -5.79 7.71 -3.92
C GLU A 49 -6.06 7.28 -2.48
N ILE A 50 -6.05 5.98 -2.23
CA ILE A 50 -6.25 5.36 -0.92
C ILE A 50 -5.06 4.48 -0.55
N ASP A 51 -4.80 4.36 0.75
CA ASP A 51 -3.64 3.66 1.30
C ASP A 51 -4.02 2.73 2.44
N THR A 52 -3.77 1.44 2.26
CA THR A 52 -4.00 0.38 3.24
C THR A 52 -2.72 -0.38 3.58
N ALA A 53 -2.82 -1.44 4.40
CA ALA A 53 -1.76 -2.40 4.67
C ALA A 53 -2.31 -3.73 5.19
N ARG A 54 -1.58 -4.82 4.91
CA ARG A 54 -1.93 -6.17 5.35
C ARG A 54 -2.13 -6.29 6.87
N VAL A 55 -1.35 -5.52 7.65
CA VAL A 55 -1.36 -5.60 9.11
C VAL A 55 -2.51 -4.80 9.76
N TYR A 56 -3.16 -3.90 9.05
CA TYR A 56 -4.17 -3.02 9.63
C TYR A 56 -5.37 -3.79 10.15
N LEU A 57 -5.83 -3.41 11.36
CA LEU A 57 -6.96 -4.04 12.05
C LEU A 57 -6.87 -5.57 12.06
N ASN A 58 -5.69 -6.10 12.46
CA ASN A 58 -5.42 -7.52 12.52
C ASN A 58 -5.66 -8.26 11.18
N GLY A 59 -5.42 -7.57 10.06
CA GLY A 59 -5.58 -8.10 8.70
C GLY A 59 -7.00 -8.01 8.12
N GLN A 60 -7.95 -7.38 8.83
CA GLN A 60 -9.33 -7.26 8.36
C GLN A 60 -9.55 -6.06 7.44
N GLN A 61 -8.66 -5.05 7.47
CA GLN A 61 -8.88 -3.78 6.81
C GLN A 61 -8.92 -3.90 5.27
N GLU A 62 -8.06 -4.72 4.67
CA GLU A 62 -8.05 -4.91 3.21
C GLU A 62 -9.37 -5.51 2.69
N GLY A 63 -9.93 -6.50 3.40
CA GLY A 63 -11.25 -7.05 3.08
C GLY A 63 -12.37 -6.03 3.21
N PHE A 64 -12.28 -5.14 4.20
CA PHE A 64 -13.24 -4.06 4.37
C PHE A 64 -13.13 -3.01 3.26
N THR A 65 -11.91 -2.74 2.77
CA THR A 65 -11.68 -1.89 1.59
C THR A 65 -12.29 -2.52 0.32
N ALA A 66 -12.14 -3.83 0.12
CA ALA A 66 -12.78 -4.53 -0.98
C ALA A 66 -14.30 -4.42 -0.91
N ALA A 67 -14.89 -4.63 0.27
CA ALA A 67 -16.33 -4.51 0.48
C ALA A 67 -16.87 -3.09 0.23
N ALA A 68 -16.03 -2.06 0.38
CA ALA A 68 -16.39 -0.68 0.05
C ALA A 68 -16.33 -0.35 -1.45
N GLY A 69 -16.00 -1.31 -2.31
CA GLY A 69 -16.06 -1.15 -3.77
C GLY A 69 -15.00 -0.21 -4.34
N TRP A 70 -13.78 -0.26 -3.80
CA TRP A 70 -12.70 0.65 -4.22
C TRP A 70 -12.41 0.57 -5.73
N LYS A 71 -12.50 -0.61 -6.32
CA LYS A 71 -12.20 -0.85 -7.74
C LYS A 71 -13.27 -0.26 -8.66
N GLU A 72 -14.52 -0.47 -8.35
CA GLU A 72 -15.69 0.07 -9.06
C GLU A 72 -15.73 1.59 -8.98
N ARG A 73 -15.17 2.17 -7.91
CA ARG A 73 -15.01 3.60 -7.72
C ARG A 73 -13.84 4.19 -8.52
N GLY A 74 -13.01 3.38 -9.17
CA GLY A 74 -11.83 3.84 -9.90
C GLY A 74 -10.75 4.44 -8.99
N LEU A 75 -10.65 3.98 -7.74
CA LEU A 75 -9.64 4.45 -6.80
C LEU A 75 -8.27 3.84 -7.10
N THR A 76 -7.23 4.63 -6.96
CA THR A 76 -5.82 4.18 -6.97
C THR A 76 -5.48 3.62 -5.60
N LEU A 77 -4.96 2.41 -5.53
CA LEU A 77 -4.75 1.71 -4.27
C LEU A 77 -3.28 1.41 -3.98
N ALA A 78 -2.87 1.71 -2.76
CA ALA A 78 -1.61 1.24 -2.20
C ALA A 78 -1.86 0.24 -1.08
N THR A 79 -1.03 -0.83 -1.00
CA THR A 79 -0.96 -1.73 0.16
C THR A 79 0.47 -2.00 0.58
N LYS A 80 0.66 -2.59 1.77
CA LYS A 80 1.97 -2.76 2.40
C LYS A 80 2.06 -4.10 3.13
N VAL A 81 3.26 -4.69 3.12
CA VAL A 81 3.60 -5.86 3.94
C VAL A 81 4.59 -5.46 5.03
N TYR A 82 4.21 -5.66 6.30
CA TYR A 82 5.03 -5.36 7.47
C TYR A 82 5.81 -6.61 7.90
N PRO A 83 7.12 -6.51 8.14
CA PRO A 83 7.92 -7.63 8.64
C PRO A 83 7.69 -7.81 10.15
N SER A 84 6.76 -8.68 10.53
CA SER A 84 6.40 -8.94 11.93
C SER A 84 7.43 -9.81 12.68
N GLU A 85 8.35 -10.43 11.96
CA GLU A 85 9.42 -11.28 12.51
C GLU A 85 10.60 -11.35 11.53
N PRO A 86 11.80 -11.75 11.99
CA PRO A 86 12.96 -11.95 11.12
C PRO A 86 12.69 -12.92 9.97
N GLY A 87 13.20 -12.61 8.78
CA GLY A 87 13.02 -13.42 7.57
C GLY A 87 11.68 -13.23 6.86
N PHE A 88 10.90 -12.23 7.28
CA PHE A 88 9.59 -11.99 6.68
C PHE A 88 9.67 -11.49 5.24
N HIS A 89 10.75 -10.79 4.88
CA HIS A 89 11.01 -10.33 3.51
C HIS A 89 11.82 -11.32 2.66
N LYS A 90 12.06 -12.55 3.13
CA LYS A 90 12.53 -13.63 2.25
C LYS A 90 11.54 -13.85 1.11
N ARG A 91 12.08 -14.19 -0.06
CA ARG A 91 11.35 -14.28 -1.33
C ARG A 91 9.96 -14.92 -1.21
N ASP A 92 9.89 -16.17 -0.77
CA ASP A 92 8.63 -16.94 -0.78
C ASP A 92 7.62 -16.37 0.22
N ARG A 93 8.10 -15.89 1.36
CA ARG A 93 7.25 -15.34 2.41
C ARG A 93 6.68 -13.98 2.02
N LEU A 94 7.52 -13.09 1.46
CA LEU A 94 7.06 -11.79 0.96
C LEU A 94 6.00 -11.96 -0.12
N ARG A 95 6.24 -12.85 -1.08
CA ARG A 95 5.29 -13.18 -2.16
C ARG A 95 3.98 -13.74 -1.61
N GLN A 96 4.05 -14.68 -0.66
CA GLN A 96 2.87 -15.24 0.00
C GLN A 96 2.05 -14.12 0.65
N LYS A 97 2.69 -13.26 1.46
CA LYS A 97 1.98 -12.20 2.20
C LYS A 97 1.37 -11.15 1.29
N PHE A 98 2.04 -10.80 0.21
CA PHE A 98 1.47 -9.91 -0.77
C PHE A 98 0.32 -10.58 -1.56
N SER A 99 0.40 -11.85 -1.86
CA SER A 99 -0.72 -12.61 -2.45
C SER A 99 -1.95 -12.66 -1.54
N GLU A 100 -1.75 -12.80 -0.22
CA GLU A 100 -2.84 -12.69 0.77
C GLU A 100 -3.51 -11.30 0.72
N SER A 101 -2.74 -10.21 0.56
CA SER A 101 -3.28 -8.86 0.35
C SER A 101 -4.12 -8.76 -0.93
N LEU A 102 -3.59 -9.22 -2.05
CA LEU A 102 -4.31 -9.20 -3.33
C LEU A 102 -5.64 -9.97 -3.25
N THR A 103 -5.64 -11.13 -2.58
CA THR A 103 -6.84 -11.94 -2.33
C THR A 103 -7.84 -11.17 -1.47
N ALA A 104 -7.40 -10.55 -0.36
CA ALA A 104 -8.27 -9.79 0.52
C ALA A 104 -8.86 -8.55 -0.17
N LEU A 105 -8.08 -7.89 -1.04
CA LEU A 105 -8.48 -6.73 -1.83
C LEU A 105 -9.32 -7.09 -3.08
N GLN A 106 -9.49 -8.37 -3.37
CA GLN A 106 -10.22 -8.91 -4.54
C GLN A 106 -9.68 -8.36 -5.87
N THR A 107 -8.36 -8.36 -6.02
CA THR A 107 -7.67 -7.85 -7.21
C THR A 107 -6.44 -8.67 -7.57
N ASP A 108 -5.99 -8.57 -8.81
CA ASP A 108 -4.77 -9.22 -9.29
C ASP A 108 -3.54 -8.31 -9.16
N SER A 109 -3.76 -7.00 -8.95
CA SER A 109 -2.68 -6.01 -8.85
C SER A 109 -3.12 -4.78 -8.07
N VAL A 110 -2.12 -3.99 -7.62
CA VAL A 110 -2.31 -2.67 -6.99
C VAL A 110 -1.40 -1.61 -7.64
N ASP A 111 -1.67 -0.34 -7.40
CA ASP A 111 -0.84 0.73 -7.95
C ASP A 111 0.51 0.85 -7.25
N ILE A 112 0.50 0.77 -5.92
CA ILE A 112 1.73 0.86 -5.13
C ILE A 112 1.78 -0.30 -4.13
N PHE A 113 2.89 -1.04 -4.16
CA PHE A 113 3.24 -2.00 -3.13
C PHE A 113 4.36 -1.43 -2.25
N TYR A 114 4.13 -1.36 -0.94
CA TYR A 114 5.14 -0.89 0.00
C TYR A 114 5.78 -2.04 0.79
N LEU A 115 7.09 -1.98 0.93
CA LEU A 115 7.77 -2.59 2.06
C LEU A 115 7.52 -1.69 3.28
N HIS A 116 6.67 -2.15 4.22
CA HIS A 116 6.12 -1.31 5.29
C HIS A 116 7.15 -0.89 6.35
N ALA A 117 8.19 -1.70 6.52
CA ALA A 117 9.39 -1.41 7.28
C ALA A 117 10.53 -2.29 6.77
N ALA A 118 11.78 -1.97 7.11
CA ALA A 118 12.93 -2.78 6.75
C ALA A 118 12.97 -4.08 7.57
N ASP A 119 13.07 -5.22 6.90
CA ASP A 119 13.49 -6.48 7.52
C ASP A 119 15.02 -6.60 7.41
N ARG A 120 15.73 -6.15 8.43
CA ARG A 120 17.20 -6.12 8.45
C ARG A 120 17.84 -7.50 8.62
N SER A 121 17.04 -8.55 8.80
CA SER A 121 17.51 -9.93 8.84
C SER A 121 17.63 -10.57 7.45
N VAL A 122 17.13 -9.90 6.41
CA VAL A 122 17.20 -10.31 5.01
C VAL A 122 18.00 -9.25 4.24
N PRO A 123 19.00 -9.63 3.44
CA PRO A 123 19.70 -8.69 2.58
C PRO A 123 18.71 -7.92 1.67
N PHE A 124 18.86 -6.59 1.57
CA PHE A 124 17.96 -5.79 0.72
C PHE A 124 17.93 -6.27 -0.72
N ALA A 125 19.06 -6.73 -1.25
CA ALA A 125 19.13 -7.29 -2.60
C ALA A 125 18.16 -8.48 -2.81
N GLU A 126 18.07 -9.41 -1.84
CA GLU A 126 17.13 -10.54 -1.91
C GLU A 126 15.66 -10.07 -1.88
N THR A 127 15.35 -9.12 -0.99
CA THR A 127 14.01 -8.53 -0.90
C THR A 127 13.63 -7.81 -2.20
N LEU A 128 14.58 -7.06 -2.80
CA LEU A 128 14.37 -6.33 -4.04
C LEU A 128 14.22 -7.26 -5.24
N GLU A 129 14.97 -8.36 -5.31
CA GLU A 129 14.80 -9.38 -6.34
C GLU A 129 13.38 -9.99 -6.30
N ALA A 130 12.89 -10.34 -5.11
CA ALA A 130 11.53 -10.84 -4.93
C ALA A 130 10.47 -9.78 -5.35
N ALA A 131 10.69 -8.51 -5.01
CA ALA A 131 9.81 -7.43 -5.43
C ALA A 131 9.84 -7.23 -6.95
N ASN A 132 11.02 -7.27 -7.58
CA ASN A 132 11.19 -7.14 -9.02
C ASN A 132 10.49 -8.26 -9.82
N GLU A 133 10.52 -9.49 -9.31
CA GLU A 133 9.78 -10.60 -9.91
C GLU A 133 8.27 -10.32 -9.91
N MET A 134 7.71 -9.90 -8.77
CA MET A 134 6.29 -9.55 -8.65
C MET A 134 5.92 -8.34 -9.52
N TYR A 135 6.84 -7.37 -9.67
CA TYR A 135 6.68 -6.25 -10.59
C TYR A 135 6.61 -6.73 -12.05
N LYS A 136 7.53 -7.59 -12.48
CA LYS A 136 7.53 -8.19 -13.84
C LYS A 136 6.30 -9.04 -14.12
N GLU A 137 5.69 -9.63 -13.08
CA GLU A 137 4.41 -10.32 -13.16
C GLU A 137 3.20 -9.37 -13.21
N GLY A 138 3.41 -8.05 -13.15
CA GLY A 138 2.35 -7.04 -13.19
C GLY A 138 1.52 -6.95 -11.89
N LYS A 139 2.07 -7.41 -10.76
CA LYS A 139 1.34 -7.41 -9.49
C LYS A 139 1.23 -6.03 -8.84
N PHE A 140 2.06 -5.09 -9.24
CA PHE A 140 2.00 -3.68 -8.85
C PHE A 140 2.70 -2.79 -9.89
N HIS A 141 2.43 -1.48 -9.86
CA HIS A 141 3.04 -0.51 -10.78
C HIS A 141 4.25 0.21 -10.20
N ARG A 142 4.30 0.41 -8.90
CA ARG A 142 5.40 1.11 -8.19
C ARG A 142 5.74 0.42 -6.89
N LEU A 143 7.02 0.29 -6.59
CA LEU A 143 7.51 -0.11 -5.28
C LEU A 143 7.67 1.12 -4.39
N GLY A 144 7.22 1.04 -3.14
CA GLY A 144 7.38 2.06 -2.13
C GLY A 144 8.17 1.56 -0.92
N LEU A 145 8.80 2.47 -0.20
CA LEU A 145 9.49 2.20 1.05
C LEU A 145 8.84 3.00 2.18
N SER A 146 8.65 2.38 3.33
CA SER A 146 8.09 2.99 4.53
C SER A 146 8.94 2.59 5.75
N ASN A 147 9.19 3.52 6.66
CA ASN A 147 9.99 3.27 7.86
C ASN A 147 11.42 2.76 7.57
N TYR A 148 12.02 3.27 6.52
CA TYR A 148 13.45 3.09 6.21
C TYR A 148 14.23 4.35 6.58
N THR A 149 15.48 4.18 6.99
CA THR A 149 16.38 5.32 7.18
C THR A 149 16.82 5.90 5.84
N ALA A 150 17.25 7.16 5.82
CA ALA A 150 17.74 7.80 4.59
C ALA A 150 18.92 7.04 3.97
N PHE A 151 19.79 6.45 4.80
CA PHE A 151 20.90 5.63 4.32
C PHE A 151 20.41 4.36 3.61
N GLU A 152 19.46 3.64 4.19
CA GLU A 152 18.87 2.44 3.59
C GLU A 152 18.16 2.76 2.26
N VAL A 153 17.46 3.90 2.21
CA VAL A 153 16.84 4.35 0.95
C VAL A 153 17.90 4.61 -0.12
N ALA A 154 19.00 5.29 0.24
CA ALA A 154 20.08 5.56 -0.70
C ALA A 154 20.72 4.25 -1.21
N GLU A 155 20.99 3.28 -0.32
CA GLU A 155 21.51 1.96 -0.68
C GLU A 155 20.58 1.23 -1.65
N ILE A 156 19.26 1.19 -1.34
CA ILE A 156 18.26 0.53 -2.16
C ILE A 156 18.15 1.18 -3.54
N VAL A 157 18.08 2.51 -3.61
CA VAL A 157 17.98 3.24 -4.89
C VAL A 157 19.22 3.01 -5.74
N THR A 158 20.42 3.07 -5.16
CA THR A 158 21.68 2.78 -5.85
C THR A 158 21.67 1.35 -6.41
N THR A 159 21.32 0.37 -5.57
CA THR A 159 21.23 -1.05 -5.96
C THR A 159 20.26 -1.25 -7.14
N CYS A 160 19.08 -0.64 -7.09
CA CYS A 160 18.11 -0.73 -8.18
C CYS A 160 18.64 -0.09 -9.47
N THR A 161 19.32 1.06 -9.37
CA THR A 161 19.88 1.76 -10.54
C THR A 161 21.00 0.96 -11.20
N GLU A 162 21.85 0.29 -10.43
CA GLU A 162 22.97 -0.51 -10.94
C GLU A 162 22.53 -1.85 -11.55
N ARG A 163 21.44 -2.42 -11.08
CA ARG A 163 20.95 -3.74 -11.53
C ARG A 163 19.86 -3.68 -12.59
N GLY A 164 19.31 -2.50 -12.91
CA GLY A 164 18.22 -2.32 -13.88
C GLY A 164 16.87 -2.72 -13.28
#